data_aaabe12d6d140af76f97d23e16e8e651
#
_entry.id   aaabe12d6d140af76f97d23e16e8e651
#
_cell.length_a   1.000
_cell.length_b   1.000
_cell.length_c   1.000
_cell.angle_alpha   90.00
_cell.angle_beta   90.00
_cell.angle_gamma   90.00
#
_symmetry.space_group_name_H-M   'P 1'
#
loop_
_entity.id
_entity.type
_entity.pdbx_description
1 polymer ?
#
loop_
_entity_poly.entity_id
_entity_poly.type
_entity_poly.pdbx_seq_one_letter_code
_entity_poly.pdbx_strand_id
1 'polypeptide(L)'
;VSLKRVWIGSPNYSSRGGSAVRLIVLHTSEGAQTYQSLGSYFQGPVEASSHTGIDNAVRGTIGEYVKRGNKAWTQANANPSCVSAELCTPAGAAAGWSRDYWLNQQRTLLDNAADWVAEEAAAFGIPIVGLSDSQAQGGGRGVCQHMDLGSWGGGHSDCGGGFPIDYVLDKAAGGGGEAAPIEPEQEEEEPMLLTGMLEPGETTTVPFPKKSFDRVMLFHTTPDVGCPVRCTFHSADGPNNGNSIVTVNVTDNGVGGQAFPHPATTDVASMTNNGGVRVAWTLYYGG
;
A
#
# COMPACT_ATOMS: atom_id res chain seq x y z
N VAL A 1 16.32 0.88 -11.39
CA VAL A 1 16.60 -0.55 -11.12
C VAL A 1 15.89 -1.38 -12.19
N SER A 2 16.57 -2.39 -12.79
CA SER A 2 15.91 -3.29 -13.74
C SER A 2 14.88 -4.16 -13.03
N LEU A 3 13.63 -4.15 -13.53
CA LEU A 3 12.53 -4.90 -12.93
C LEU A 3 12.59 -6.39 -13.29
N LYS A 4 12.42 -7.24 -12.27
CA LYS A 4 12.14 -8.65 -12.43
C LYS A 4 10.67 -8.83 -12.85
N ARG A 5 10.43 -9.29 -14.08
CA ARG A 5 9.10 -9.54 -14.64
C ARG A 5 8.70 -11.00 -14.46
N VAL A 6 7.66 -11.25 -13.66
CA VAL A 6 7.09 -12.59 -13.43
C VAL A 6 5.95 -12.80 -14.42
N TRP A 7 6.19 -13.64 -15.42
CA TRP A 7 5.17 -13.96 -16.41
C TRP A 7 4.08 -14.85 -15.82
N ILE A 8 2.84 -14.39 -15.82
CA ILE A 8 1.64 -15.16 -15.45
C ILE A 8 0.81 -15.42 -16.71
N GLY A 9 0.68 -14.44 -17.58
CA GLY A 9 -0.08 -14.50 -18.81
C GLY A 9 -1.58 -14.31 -18.62
N SER A 10 -2.22 -13.73 -19.64
CA SER A 10 -3.67 -13.62 -19.77
C SER A 10 -4.07 -13.97 -21.18
N PRO A 11 -5.18 -14.68 -21.42
CA PRO A 11 -5.72 -14.89 -22.76
C PRO A 11 -6.45 -13.66 -23.31
N ASN A 12 -6.70 -12.64 -22.47
CA ASN A 12 -7.55 -11.49 -22.76
C ASN A 12 -6.74 -10.37 -23.44
N TYR A 13 -6.38 -10.55 -24.67
CA TYR A 13 -5.66 -9.55 -25.47
C TYR A 13 -5.99 -9.68 -26.96
N SER A 14 -5.59 -8.68 -27.72
CA SER A 14 -5.73 -8.70 -29.17
C SER A 14 -4.57 -7.96 -29.85
N SER A 15 -4.54 -8.01 -31.19
CA SER A 15 -3.59 -7.21 -31.95
C SER A 15 -3.86 -5.71 -31.79
N ARG A 16 -2.79 -4.90 -31.81
CA ARG A 16 -2.91 -3.42 -31.85
C ARG A 16 -3.35 -2.90 -33.23
N GLY A 17 -3.43 -3.76 -34.25
CA GLY A 17 -3.81 -3.36 -35.62
C GLY A 17 -2.87 -2.32 -36.24
N GLY A 18 -1.58 -2.34 -35.89
CA GLY A 18 -0.60 -1.37 -36.37
C GLY A 18 -0.58 -0.03 -35.61
N SER A 19 -1.41 0.16 -34.60
CA SER A 19 -1.41 1.39 -33.79
C SER A 19 -0.12 1.52 -32.98
N ALA A 20 0.48 2.71 -33.03
CA ALA A 20 1.63 3.04 -32.21
C ALA A 20 1.23 3.28 -30.75
N VAL A 21 2.07 2.81 -29.82
CA VAL A 21 1.94 3.14 -28.41
C VAL A 21 2.41 4.57 -28.18
N ARG A 22 1.56 5.39 -27.57
CA ARG A 22 1.85 6.79 -27.27
C ARG A 22 1.60 7.16 -25.81
N LEU A 23 0.87 6.34 -25.07
CA LEU A 23 0.54 6.56 -23.67
C LEU A 23 1.03 5.41 -22.80
N ILE A 24 1.56 5.77 -21.65
CA ILE A 24 1.81 4.91 -20.50
C ILE A 24 0.74 5.24 -19.48
N VAL A 25 -0.13 4.27 -19.15
CA VAL A 25 -1.31 4.51 -18.32
C VAL A 25 -1.22 3.73 -17.02
N LEU A 26 -1.42 4.45 -15.92
CA LEU A 26 -1.49 3.88 -14.57
C LEU A 26 -2.96 3.73 -14.15
N HIS A 27 -3.26 2.58 -13.55
CA HIS A 27 -4.58 2.18 -13.05
C HIS A 27 -4.47 1.71 -11.60
N THR A 28 -5.60 1.60 -10.90
CA THR A 28 -5.70 0.85 -9.64
C THR A 28 -6.66 -0.33 -9.81
N SER A 29 -6.23 -1.52 -9.35
CA SER A 29 -6.97 -2.76 -9.58
C SER A 29 -8.28 -2.90 -8.78
N GLU A 30 -8.54 -2.01 -7.83
CA GLU A 30 -9.77 -1.96 -7.01
C GLU A 30 -10.20 -3.33 -6.42
N GLY A 31 -9.25 -4.10 -5.87
CA GLY A 31 -9.56 -5.36 -5.19
C GLY A 31 -8.43 -6.37 -5.14
N ALA A 32 -7.67 -6.53 -6.21
CA ALA A 32 -6.53 -7.45 -6.24
C ALA A 32 -5.28 -6.78 -5.64
N GLN A 33 -4.86 -7.19 -4.46
CA GLN A 33 -3.76 -6.57 -3.71
C GLN A 33 -2.37 -7.11 -4.05
N THR A 34 -2.27 -8.15 -4.90
CA THR A 34 -1.01 -8.70 -5.36
C THR A 34 -1.04 -8.94 -6.87
N TYR A 35 0.11 -8.85 -7.52
CA TYR A 35 0.19 -9.13 -8.95
C TYR A 35 -0.20 -10.59 -9.26
N GLN A 36 -0.01 -11.54 -8.33
CA GLN A 36 -0.44 -12.93 -8.51
C GLN A 36 -1.97 -13.05 -8.51
N SER A 37 -2.65 -12.42 -7.54
CA SER A 37 -4.12 -12.46 -7.47
C SER A 37 -4.77 -11.77 -8.67
N LEU A 38 -4.19 -10.66 -9.13
CA LEU A 38 -4.63 -9.96 -10.33
C LEU A 38 -4.41 -10.82 -11.59
N GLY A 39 -3.27 -11.48 -11.69
CA GLY A 39 -2.98 -12.42 -12.79
C GLY A 39 -3.95 -13.59 -12.83
N SER A 40 -4.29 -14.16 -11.68
CA SER A 40 -5.31 -15.20 -11.58
C SER A 40 -6.69 -14.73 -12.04
N TYR A 41 -7.06 -13.49 -11.70
CA TYR A 41 -8.29 -12.87 -12.19
C TYR A 41 -8.28 -12.74 -13.73
N PHE A 42 -7.19 -12.28 -14.33
CA PHE A 42 -7.07 -12.12 -15.78
C PHE A 42 -6.94 -13.43 -16.55
N GLN A 43 -6.66 -14.55 -15.90
CA GLN A 43 -6.73 -15.89 -16.50
C GLN A 43 -8.15 -16.45 -16.54
N GLY A 44 -9.07 -15.87 -15.77
CA GLY A 44 -10.47 -16.27 -15.72
C GLY A 44 -11.29 -15.82 -16.95
N PRO A 45 -12.59 -16.16 -16.98
CA PRO A 45 -13.51 -15.79 -18.04
C PRO A 45 -13.97 -14.32 -17.90
N VAL A 46 -13.00 -13.40 -17.98
CA VAL A 46 -13.23 -11.94 -17.84
C VAL A 46 -12.84 -11.23 -19.14
N GLU A 47 -13.52 -10.12 -19.44
CA GLU A 47 -13.19 -9.27 -20.59
C GLU A 47 -12.28 -8.11 -20.19
N ALA A 48 -11.24 -8.43 -19.41
CA ALA A 48 -10.29 -7.44 -18.89
C ALA A 48 -8.87 -8.01 -18.84
N SER A 49 -7.89 -7.17 -18.99
CA SER A 49 -6.48 -7.44 -18.74
C SER A 49 -5.67 -6.15 -18.68
N SER A 50 -4.46 -6.22 -18.15
CA SER A 50 -3.44 -5.17 -18.31
C SER A 50 -2.13 -5.79 -18.79
N HIS A 51 -1.14 -4.96 -19.14
CA HIS A 51 0.18 -5.48 -19.48
C HIS A 51 0.92 -5.94 -18.23
N THR A 52 0.75 -5.20 -17.14
CA THR A 52 1.55 -5.35 -15.92
C THR A 52 0.69 -5.19 -14.67
N GLY A 53 1.03 -5.89 -13.59
CA GLY A 53 0.53 -5.66 -12.25
C GLY A 53 1.69 -5.34 -11.31
N ILE A 54 1.52 -4.32 -10.49
CA ILE A 54 2.53 -3.78 -9.58
C ILE A 54 1.96 -3.76 -8.19
N ASP A 55 2.59 -4.43 -7.24
CA ASP A 55 2.18 -4.44 -5.84
C ASP A 55 3.23 -3.83 -4.91
N ASN A 56 2.87 -3.73 -3.64
CA ASN A 56 3.72 -3.13 -2.60
C ASN A 56 4.62 -4.14 -1.89
N ALA A 57 4.68 -5.41 -2.35
CA ALA A 57 5.30 -6.47 -1.58
C ALA A 57 6.83 -6.52 -1.72
N VAL A 58 7.35 -6.43 -2.95
CA VAL A 58 8.79 -6.61 -3.20
C VAL A 58 9.31 -5.56 -4.17
N ARG A 59 10.32 -4.81 -3.73
CA ARG A 59 11.01 -3.84 -4.58
C ARG A 59 11.69 -4.52 -5.77
N GLY A 60 11.45 -4.00 -6.96
CA GLY A 60 12.03 -4.48 -8.20
C GLY A 60 11.35 -5.73 -8.80
N THR A 61 10.17 -6.15 -8.30
CA THR A 61 9.43 -7.30 -8.85
C THR A 61 8.01 -6.89 -9.24
N ILE A 62 7.59 -7.30 -10.46
CA ILE A 62 6.25 -7.01 -11.01
C ILE A 62 5.69 -8.24 -11.74
N GLY A 63 4.36 -8.30 -11.87
CA GLY A 63 3.68 -9.30 -12.72
C GLY A 63 3.58 -8.85 -14.18
N GLU A 64 3.61 -9.79 -15.13
CA GLU A 64 3.40 -9.52 -16.54
C GLU A 64 2.29 -10.43 -17.09
N TYR A 65 1.28 -9.85 -17.75
CA TYR A 65 0.09 -10.57 -18.21
C TYR A 65 -0.08 -10.53 -19.73
N VAL A 66 0.13 -9.38 -20.35
CA VAL A 66 0.04 -9.21 -21.80
C VAL A 66 1.35 -8.65 -22.31
N LYS A 67 1.89 -9.26 -23.37
CA LYS A 67 3.10 -8.74 -24.00
C LYS A 67 2.88 -7.33 -24.54
N ARG A 68 3.85 -6.43 -24.35
CA ARG A 68 3.75 -5.01 -24.72
C ARG A 68 3.45 -4.76 -26.20
N GLY A 69 3.76 -5.72 -27.08
CA GLY A 69 3.39 -5.67 -28.50
C GLY A 69 1.92 -5.89 -28.80
N ASN A 70 1.19 -6.48 -27.88
CA ASN A 70 -0.25 -6.71 -27.98
C ASN A 70 -1.06 -5.59 -27.32
N LYS A 71 -2.36 -5.57 -27.57
CA LYS A 71 -3.35 -4.69 -26.96
C LYS A 71 -3.97 -5.40 -25.77
N ALA A 72 -3.71 -4.96 -24.55
CA ALA A 72 -4.46 -5.37 -23.36
C ALA A 72 -5.86 -4.73 -23.38
N TRP A 73 -6.78 -5.30 -22.63
CA TRP A 73 -8.18 -4.84 -22.53
C TRP A 73 -8.39 -4.12 -21.19
N THR A 74 -7.80 -2.92 -21.06
CA THR A 74 -7.74 -2.16 -19.80
C THR A 74 -8.59 -0.88 -19.84
N GLN A 75 -8.47 -0.09 -20.92
CA GLN A 75 -9.02 1.27 -21.02
C GLN A 75 -9.81 1.49 -22.33
N ALA A 76 -10.77 0.65 -22.58
CA ALA A 76 -11.76 0.77 -23.66
C ALA A 76 -11.15 1.16 -25.03
N ASN A 77 -11.60 2.26 -25.64
CA ASN A 77 -11.16 2.73 -26.95
C ASN A 77 -9.70 3.21 -26.98
N ALA A 78 -9.11 3.51 -25.82
CA ALA A 78 -7.72 3.93 -25.69
C ALA A 78 -6.72 2.74 -25.79
N ASN A 79 -7.17 1.50 -25.62
CA ASN A 79 -6.35 0.30 -25.59
C ASN A 79 -5.30 0.19 -26.71
N PRO A 80 -5.61 0.47 -28.00
CA PRO A 80 -4.61 0.30 -29.07
C PRO A 80 -3.37 1.19 -28.91
N SER A 81 -3.53 2.35 -28.29
CA SER A 81 -2.51 3.40 -28.17
C SER A 81 -1.75 3.40 -26.85
N CYS A 82 -2.04 2.44 -25.95
CA CYS A 82 -1.55 2.46 -24.59
C CYS A 82 -0.75 1.21 -24.23
N VAL A 83 0.18 1.37 -23.30
CA VAL A 83 0.66 0.32 -22.42
C VAL A 83 0.18 0.65 -21.01
N SER A 84 -0.25 -0.35 -20.23
CA SER A 84 -0.95 -0.15 -18.96
C SER A 84 -0.38 -0.98 -17.83
N ALA A 85 -0.36 -0.41 -16.64
CA ALA A 85 -0.10 -1.13 -15.39
C ALA A 85 -1.24 -0.92 -14.40
N GLU A 86 -1.66 -2.02 -13.78
CA GLU A 86 -2.55 -2.02 -12.62
C GLU A 86 -1.71 -1.97 -11.34
N LEU A 87 -1.90 -0.92 -10.56
CA LEU A 87 -1.40 -0.82 -9.20
C LEU A 87 -2.30 -1.67 -8.30
N CYS A 88 -1.74 -2.72 -7.72
CA CYS A 88 -2.51 -3.72 -6.96
C CYS A 88 -2.94 -3.14 -5.61
N THR A 89 -4.20 -2.71 -5.51
CA THR A 89 -4.78 -2.03 -4.36
C THR A 89 -6.08 -2.69 -3.92
N PRO A 90 -6.49 -2.53 -2.65
CA PRO A 90 -7.84 -2.90 -2.22
C PRO A 90 -8.89 -2.01 -2.90
N ALA A 91 -10.13 -2.48 -2.91
CA ALA A 91 -11.25 -1.70 -3.41
C ALA A 91 -11.42 -0.37 -2.64
N GLY A 92 -11.70 0.71 -3.36
CA GLY A 92 -11.87 2.05 -2.79
C GLY A 92 -10.56 2.84 -2.63
N ALA A 93 -9.41 2.29 -3.01
CA ALA A 93 -8.13 2.99 -2.91
C ALA A 93 -8.11 4.29 -3.74
N ALA A 94 -8.62 4.25 -4.96
CA ALA A 94 -8.67 5.41 -5.85
C ALA A 94 -9.48 6.58 -5.26
N ALA A 95 -10.55 6.28 -4.54
CA ALA A 95 -11.43 7.29 -3.95
C ALA A 95 -11.00 7.72 -2.54
N GLY A 96 -10.35 6.83 -1.78
CA GLY A 96 -10.15 7.00 -0.34
C GLY A 96 -8.72 7.34 0.09
N TRP A 97 -7.72 7.04 -0.71
CA TRP A 97 -6.34 7.25 -0.28
C TRP A 97 -5.86 8.68 -0.53
N SER A 98 -5.35 9.31 0.53
CA SER A 98 -4.69 10.61 0.42
C SER A 98 -3.30 10.46 -0.22
N ARG A 99 -2.74 11.60 -0.68
CA ARG A 99 -1.37 11.66 -1.18
C ARG A 99 -0.36 11.15 -0.16
N ASP A 100 -0.52 11.54 1.10
CA ASP A 100 0.38 11.13 2.19
C ASP A 100 0.30 9.63 2.44
N TYR A 101 -0.90 9.04 2.35
CA TYR A 101 -1.05 7.59 2.46
C TYR A 101 -0.29 6.86 1.33
N TRP A 102 -0.44 7.31 0.10
CA TRP A 102 0.31 6.76 -1.03
C TRP A 102 1.82 6.83 -0.81
N LEU A 103 2.33 8.01 -0.44
CA LEU A 103 3.77 8.23 -0.28
C LEU A 103 4.37 7.48 0.91
N ASN A 104 3.62 7.31 2.00
CA ASN A 104 4.12 6.69 3.22
C ASN A 104 3.84 5.19 3.29
N GLN A 105 2.70 4.72 2.78
CA GLN A 105 2.26 3.33 2.93
C GLN A 105 2.39 2.49 1.65
N GLN A 106 2.56 3.12 0.50
CA GLN A 106 2.65 2.44 -0.79
C GLN A 106 3.97 2.71 -1.53
N ARG A 107 5.02 2.98 -0.77
CA ARG A 107 6.30 3.42 -1.33
C ARG A 107 6.92 2.43 -2.30
N THR A 108 6.96 1.15 -1.95
CA THR A 108 7.49 0.10 -2.83
C THR A 108 6.72 0.00 -4.14
N LEU A 109 5.39 0.11 -4.07
CA LEU A 109 4.52 0.12 -5.24
C LEU A 109 4.80 1.33 -6.14
N LEU A 110 4.89 2.54 -5.57
CA LEU A 110 5.20 3.76 -6.32
C LEU A 110 6.59 3.71 -6.96
N ASP A 111 7.58 3.18 -6.26
CA ASP A 111 8.93 3.02 -6.76
C ASP A 111 9.02 1.99 -7.89
N ASN A 112 8.28 0.88 -7.79
CA ASN A 112 8.15 -0.09 -8.87
C ASN A 112 7.41 0.49 -10.08
N ALA A 113 6.37 1.31 -9.84
CA ALA A 113 5.66 2.02 -10.90
C ALA A 113 6.56 3.01 -11.64
N ALA A 114 7.41 3.74 -10.93
CA ALA A 114 8.37 4.65 -11.53
C ALA A 114 9.40 3.92 -12.39
N ASP A 115 9.97 2.81 -11.91
CA ASP A 115 10.89 2.00 -12.71
C ASP A 115 10.18 1.41 -13.94
N TRP A 116 8.93 0.96 -13.80
CA TRP A 116 8.14 0.46 -14.93
C TRP A 116 7.86 1.56 -15.96
N VAL A 117 7.48 2.76 -15.53
CA VAL A 117 7.29 3.92 -16.41
C VAL A 117 8.58 4.23 -17.18
N ALA A 118 9.73 4.23 -16.51
CA ALA A 118 11.02 4.47 -17.15
C ALA A 118 11.35 3.41 -18.21
N GLU A 119 11.13 2.12 -17.91
CA GLU A 119 11.36 1.03 -18.86
C GLU A 119 10.43 1.09 -20.08
N GLU A 120 9.13 1.39 -19.88
CA GLU A 120 8.18 1.50 -20.99
C GLU A 120 8.43 2.78 -21.82
N ALA A 121 8.77 3.88 -21.16
CA ALA A 121 9.16 5.12 -21.83
C ALA A 121 10.36 4.90 -22.77
N ALA A 122 11.40 4.22 -22.30
CA ALA A 122 12.56 3.86 -23.10
C ALA A 122 12.19 2.91 -24.24
N ALA A 123 11.36 1.89 -23.98
CA ALA A 123 10.97 0.89 -24.97
C ALA A 123 10.17 1.46 -26.16
N PHE A 124 9.35 2.48 -25.89
CA PHE A 124 8.47 3.09 -26.91
C PHE A 124 8.92 4.50 -27.35
N GLY A 125 10.01 5.02 -26.81
CA GLY A 125 10.45 6.39 -27.06
C GLY A 125 9.43 7.44 -26.60
N ILE A 126 8.71 7.18 -25.51
CA ILE A 126 7.69 8.08 -24.94
C ILE A 126 8.38 9.02 -23.95
N PRO A 127 8.14 10.34 -24.00
CA PRO A 127 8.68 11.25 -23.00
C PRO A 127 8.05 10.99 -21.63
N ILE A 128 8.83 11.07 -20.56
CA ILE A 128 8.35 10.94 -19.18
C ILE A 128 7.80 12.29 -18.74
N VAL A 129 6.61 12.62 -19.20
CA VAL A 129 5.87 13.83 -18.86
C VAL A 129 4.43 13.49 -18.56
N GLY A 130 3.87 14.10 -17.51
CA GLY A 130 2.46 13.97 -17.19
C GLY A 130 1.60 14.68 -18.22
N LEU A 131 0.52 14.04 -18.65
CA LEU A 131 -0.41 14.63 -19.59
C LEU A 131 -1.71 15.05 -18.85
N SER A 132 -2.23 16.21 -19.21
CA SER A 132 -3.61 16.56 -18.89
C SER A 132 -4.59 15.73 -19.72
N ASP A 133 -5.88 15.70 -19.30
CA ASP A 133 -6.97 15.04 -20.01
C ASP A 133 -6.99 15.41 -21.51
N SER A 134 -6.95 16.71 -21.81
CA SER A 134 -6.98 17.20 -23.18
C SER A 134 -5.76 16.77 -23.99
N GLN A 135 -4.59 16.68 -23.39
CA GLN A 135 -3.36 16.20 -24.04
C GLN A 135 -3.42 14.68 -24.27
N ALA A 136 -3.85 13.90 -23.27
CA ALA A 136 -3.96 12.45 -23.38
C ALA A 136 -4.97 12.05 -24.46
N GLN A 137 -6.12 12.69 -24.50
CA GLN A 137 -7.18 12.43 -25.49
C GLN A 137 -6.85 13.02 -26.87
N GLY A 138 -6.16 14.16 -26.92
CA GLY A 138 -5.83 14.91 -28.14
C GLY A 138 -4.63 14.42 -28.95
N GLY A 139 -4.05 13.24 -28.60
CA GLY A 139 -2.94 12.68 -29.36
C GLY A 139 -1.55 12.92 -28.74
N GLY A 140 -1.47 13.46 -27.54
CA GLY A 140 -0.22 13.64 -26.79
C GLY A 140 0.52 12.32 -26.54
N ARG A 141 1.81 12.42 -26.27
CA ARG A 141 2.71 11.31 -25.94
C ARG A 141 3.25 11.53 -24.53
N GLY A 142 3.01 10.58 -23.61
CA GLY A 142 3.45 10.74 -22.22
C GLY A 142 2.79 9.73 -21.29
N VAL A 143 2.73 10.10 -20.02
CA VAL A 143 2.18 9.29 -18.91
C VAL A 143 0.91 9.94 -18.40
N CYS A 144 -0.10 9.15 -18.11
CA CYS A 144 -1.35 9.62 -17.54
C CYS A 144 -1.97 8.57 -16.62
N GLN A 145 -2.97 8.96 -15.86
CA GLN A 145 -3.85 8.07 -15.11
C GLN A 145 -5.03 7.64 -15.99
N HIS A 146 -5.74 6.59 -15.61
CA HIS A 146 -6.95 6.16 -16.30
C HIS A 146 -8.01 7.28 -16.36
N MET A 147 -8.20 8.00 -15.27
CA MET A 147 -9.14 9.11 -15.20
C MET A 147 -8.92 10.19 -16.25
N ASP A 148 -7.67 10.42 -16.67
CA ASP A 148 -7.31 11.44 -17.66
C ASP A 148 -7.75 11.07 -19.09
N LEU A 149 -8.16 9.82 -19.32
CA LEU A 149 -8.68 9.36 -20.60
C LEU A 149 -10.18 9.64 -20.78
N GLY A 150 -10.89 10.00 -19.71
CA GLY A 150 -12.31 10.32 -19.72
C GLY A 150 -13.15 9.23 -20.40
N SER A 151 -14.17 9.62 -21.16
CA SER A 151 -15.07 8.67 -21.86
C SER A 151 -14.35 7.84 -22.93
N TRP A 152 -13.25 8.30 -23.49
CA TRP A 152 -12.43 7.53 -24.44
C TRP A 152 -11.77 6.32 -23.76
N GLY A 153 -11.40 6.44 -22.47
CA GLY A 153 -10.90 5.38 -21.62
C GLY A 153 -11.96 4.55 -20.93
N GLY A 154 -13.24 4.85 -21.08
CA GLY A 154 -14.33 4.15 -20.41
C GLY A 154 -14.95 4.91 -19.23
N GLY A 155 -14.48 6.10 -18.89
CA GLY A 155 -15.06 6.97 -17.86
C GLY A 155 -14.74 6.57 -16.41
N HIS A 156 -13.58 5.99 -16.19
CA HIS A 156 -13.10 5.59 -14.87
C HIS A 156 -12.46 6.74 -14.09
N SER A 157 -12.31 6.59 -12.76
CA SER A 157 -11.79 7.62 -11.85
C SER A 157 -10.44 7.28 -11.21
N ASP A 158 -9.87 6.14 -11.53
CA ASP A 158 -8.58 5.69 -11.01
C ASP A 158 -7.39 6.36 -11.76
N CYS A 159 -6.26 6.58 -11.14
CA CYS A 159 -5.87 6.19 -9.77
C CYS A 159 -6.44 7.10 -8.66
N GLY A 160 -7.22 8.15 -8.99
CA GLY A 160 -7.81 9.06 -8.02
C GLY A 160 -7.01 10.32 -7.74
N GLY A 161 -7.66 11.34 -7.19
CA GLY A 161 -7.06 12.66 -6.99
C GLY A 161 -5.94 12.71 -5.93
N GLY A 162 -5.81 11.69 -5.09
CA GLY A 162 -4.72 11.58 -4.12
C GLY A 162 -3.46 10.90 -4.65
N PHE A 163 -3.52 10.32 -5.84
CA PHE A 163 -2.38 9.58 -6.41
C PHE A 163 -1.21 10.53 -6.76
N PRO A 164 0.00 10.28 -6.27
CA PRO A 164 1.14 11.16 -6.46
C PRO A 164 1.85 10.90 -7.80
N ILE A 165 1.19 11.19 -8.91
CA ILE A 165 1.75 10.94 -10.25
C ILE A 165 3.04 11.72 -10.50
N ASP A 166 3.17 12.92 -9.96
CA ASP A 166 4.38 13.74 -10.01
C ASP A 166 5.58 13.02 -9.39
N TYR A 167 5.40 12.39 -8.23
CA TYR A 167 6.44 11.56 -7.62
C TYR A 167 6.90 10.43 -8.55
N VAL A 168 5.95 9.71 -9.16
CA VAL A 168 6.26 8.62 -10.09
C VAL A 168 7.04 9.14 -11.30
N LEU A 169 6.62 10.27 -11.86
CA LEU A 169 7.28 10.88 -13.02
C LEU A 169 8.69 11.37 -12.70
N ASP A 170 8.87 12.10 -11.61
CA ASP A 170 10.16 12.62 -11.18
C ASP A 170 11.16 11.48 -10.96
N LYS A 171 10.73 10.43 -10.29
CA LYS A 171 11.56 9.26 -10.05
C LYS A 171 11.87 8.48 -11.34
N ALA A 172 10.91 8.31 -12.22
CA ALA A 172 11.08 7.65 -13.52
C ALA A 172 12.05 8.40 -14.44
N ALA A 173 12.06 9.72 -14.40
CA ALA A 173 12.97 10.57 -15.17
C ALA A 173 14.43 10.53 -14.68
N GLY A 174 14.72 9.72 -13.66
CA GLY A 174 16.06 9.68 -13.05
C GLY A 174 16.31 10.91 -12.17
N GLY A 175 15.29 11.69 -11.92
CA GLY A 175 15.26 12.71 -10.91
C GLY A 175 15.33 12.01 -9.55
N GLY A 176 16.56 11.87 -9.03
CA GLY A 176 16.75 11.92 -7.62
C GLY A 176 16.33 13.31 -7.18
N GLY A 177 15.07 13.63 -7.30
CA GLY A 177 14.47 14.71 -6.56
C GLY A 177 14.76 14.36 -5.13
N GLU A 178 15.73 15.06 -4.57
CA GLU A 178 15.97 15.14 -3.16
C GLU A 178 14.59 15.46 -2.58
N ALA A 179 13.84 14.42 -2.20
CA ALA A 179 12.82 14.61 -1.19
C ALA A 179 13.53 15.45 -0.15
N ALA A 180 12.92 16.56 0.25
CA ALA A 180 13.46 17.47 1.26
C ALA A 180 14.24 16.64 2.28
N PRO A 181 15.45 17.05 2.71
CA PRO A 181 16.43 16.19 3.33
C PRO A 181 15.71 15.25 4.28
N ILE A 182 15.64 13.99 3.90
CA ILE A 182 15.23 12.92 4.80
C ILE A 182 16.27 13.05 5.89
N GLU A 183 15.85 13.52 7.05
CA GLU A 183 16.66 13.31 8.25
C GLU A 183 17.19 11.88 8.17
N PRO A 184 18.46 11.63 8.53
CA PRO A 184 19.17 10.39 8.23
C PRO A 184 18.24 9.22 8.44
N GLU A 185 18.15 8.34 7.45
CA GLU A 185 17.35 7.12 7.49
C GLU A 185 17.40 6.55 8.90
N GLN A 186 16.36 6.87 9.66
CA GLN A 186 16.09 6.09 10.84
C GLN A 186 15.71 4.75 10.25
N GLU A 187 16.49 3.72 10.54
CA GLU A 187 16.14 2.32 10.24
C GLU A 187 14.65 2.19 10.46
N GLU A 188 13.87 2.01 9.37
CA GLU A 188 12.46 1.68 9.48
C GLU A 188 12.47 0.34 10.22
N GLU A 189 12.22 0.40 11.52
CA GLU A 189 12.00 -0.80 12.28
C GLU A 189 10.80 -1.48 11.62
N GLU A 190 11.02 -2.66 11.07
CA GLU A 190 9.97 -3.56 10.56
C GLU A 190 8.79 -3.52 11.53
N PRO A 191 7.53 -3.41 11.05
CA PRO A 191 6.39 -3.39 11.95
C PRO A 191 6.49 -4.59 12.88
N MET A 192 6.73 -4.35 14.17
CA MET A 192 6.97 -5.42 15.12
C MET A 192 5.62 -5.88 15.68
N LEU A 193 5.34 -7.14 15.49
CA LEU A 193 4.22 -7.84 16.10
C LEU A 193 4.74 -8.64 17.30
N LEU A 194 4.46 -8.17 18.51
CA LEU A 194 4.71 -8.93 19.72
C LEU A 194 3.41 -9.59 20.18
N THR A 195 3.48 -10.87 20.46
CA THR A 195 2.35 -11.64 20.96
C THR A 195 2.73 -12.41 22.23
N GLY A 196 1.77 -12.66 23.08
CA GLY A 196 1.99 -13.47 24.28
C GLY A 196 0.69 -13.90 24.96
N MET A 197 0.85 -14.61 26.05
CA MET A 197 -0.24 -15.04 26.92
C MET A 197 0.02 -14.50 28.33
N LEU A 198 -1.02 -14.09 29.01
CA LEU A 198 -1.00 -13.73 30.42
C LEU A 198 -1.85 -14.72 31.20
N GLU A 199 -1.23 -15.45 32.11
CA GLU A 199 -1.96 -16.27 33.10
C GLU A 199 -2.67 -15.36 34.13
N PRO A 200 -3.70 -15.85 34.82
CA PRO A 200 -4.31 -15.13 35.92
C PRO A 200 -3.28 -14.67 36.95
N GLY A 201 -3.25 -13.36 37.25
CA GLY A 201 -2.30 -12.76 38.17
C GLY A 201 -0.90 -12.49 37.60
N GLU A 202 -0.61 -12.90 36.38
CA GLU A 202 0.69 -12.67 35.75
C GLU A 202 0.86 -11.22 35.30
N THR A 203 2.10 -10.75 35.41
CA THR A 203 2.53 -9.46 34.86
C THR A 203 3.64 -9.69 33.84
N THR A 204 3.48 -9.18 32.63
CA THR A 204 4.54 -9.14 31.63
C THR A 204 4.91 -7.70 31.29
N THR A 205 6.12 -7.52 30.78
CA THR A 205 6.64 -6.20 30.38
C THR A 205 7.10 -6.27 28.95
N VAL A 206 6.65 -5.31 28.14
CA VAL A 206 7.00 -5.21 26.73
C VAL A 206 7.73 -3.89 26.45
N PRO A 207 8.79 -3.89 25.64
CA PRO A 207 9.45 -2.66 25.23
C PRO A 207 8.54 -1.86 24.29
N PHE A 208 8.59 -0.54 24.42
CA PHE A 208 7.92 0.38 23.51
C PHE A 208 8.98 1.25 22.85
N PRO A 209 9.10 1.26 21.53
CA PRO A 209 10.03 2.13 20.84
C PRO A 209 9.64 3.60 21.03
N LYS A 210 10.64 4.47 21.15
CA LYS A 210 10.51 5.90 21.50
C LYS A 210 9.90 6.79 20.43
N LYS A 211 9.36 6.25 19.34
CA LYS A 211 8.81 7.03 18.23
C LYS A 211 7.29 7.14 18.27
N SER A 212 6.78 8.25 17.76
CA SER A 212 5.35 8.59 17.69
C SER A 212 4.64 7.81 16.58
N PHE A 213 4.34 6.56 16.81
CA PHE A 213 3.50 5.76 15.91
C PHE A 213 2.17 5.43 16.56
N ASP A 214 1.15 5.24 15.74
CA ASP A 214 -0.10 4.65 16.20
C ASP A 214 0.15 3.22 16.67
N ARG A 215 -0.09 2.98 17.96
CA ARG A 215 0.14 1.70 18.61
C ARG A 215 -1.18 1.10 18.98
N VAL A 216 -1.40 -0.14 18.57
CA VAL A 216 -2.62 -0.88 18.90
C VAL A 216 -2.25 -2.09 19.74
N MET A 217 -2.80 -2.15 20.95
CA MET A 217 -2.70 -3.33 21.78
C MET A 217 -4.06 -4.03 21.79
N LEU A 218 -4.07 -5.28 21.38
CA LEU A 218 -5.25 -6.13 21.34
C LEU A 218 -5.17 -7.17 22.45
N PHE A 219 -6.26 -7.36 23.16
CA PHE A 219 -6.41 -8.43 24.15
C PHE A 219 -7.54 -9.36 23.72
N HIS A 220 -7.33 -10.65 23.91
CA HIS A 220 -8.28 -11.70 23.53
C HIS A 220 -8.41 -12.73 24.63
N THR A 221 -9.64 -13.10 25.00
CA THR A 221 -9.95 -14.18 25.96
C THR A 221 -10.71 -15.31 25.28
N THR A 222 -10.46 -16.54 25.72
CA THR A 222 -11.29 -17.71 25.43
C THR A 222 -11.47 -18.50 26.75
N PRO A 223 -12.69 -18.78 27.18
CA PRO A 223 -14.02 -18.44 26.67
C PRO A 223 -14.48 -17.03 27.07
N ASP A 224 -15.66 -16.63 26.57
CA ASP A 224 -16.30 -15.31 26.70
C ASP A 224 -16.58 -14.87 28.16
N VAL A 225 -15.54 -14.63 28.91
CA VAL A 225 -15.60 -14.14 30.28
C VAL A 225 -14.84 -12.82 30.34
N GLY A 226 -15.51 -11.78 30.77
CA GLY A 226 -14.88 -10.46 30.92
C GLY A 226 -13.65 -10.56 31.84
N CYS A 227 -12.50 -10.07 31.34
CA CYS A 227 -11.22 -10.14 32.04
C CYS A 227 -10.58 -8.76 32.11
N PRO A 228 -10.40 -8.15 33.29
CA PRO A 228 -9.73 -6.88 33.41
C PRO A 228 -8.21 -7.05 33.28
N VAL A 229 -7.62 -6.37 32.29
CA VAL A 229 -6.16 -6.25 32.11
C VAL A 229 -5.72 -4.84 32.49
N ARG A 230 -4.84 -4.74 33.45
CA ARG A 230 -4.25 -3.47 33.84
C ARG A 230 -2.98 -3.23 33.04
N CYS A 231 -2.94 -2.14 32.27
CA CYS A 231 -1.78 -1.69 31.54
C CYS A 231 -1.17 -0.49 32.26
N THR A 232 0.12 -0.55 32.57
CA THR A 232 0.89 0.56 33.12
C THR A 232 1.97 0.93 32.12
N PHE A 233 1.95 2.16 31.66
CA PHE A 233 2.92 2.69 30.72
C PHE A 233 3.96 3.51 31.48
N HIS A 234 5.23 3.22 31.25
CA HIS A 234 6.35 3.84 31.93
C HIS A 234 7.10 4.76 30.96
N SER A 235 7.31 5.99 31.36
CA SER A 235 8.14 6.96 30.64
C SER A 235 9.27 7.44 31.55
N ALA A 236 10.49 7.43 31.05
CA ALA A 236 11.66 7.89 31.81
C ALA A 236 11.66 9.41 32.03
N ASP A 237 10.97 10.19 31.18
CA ASP A 237 11.14 11.64 31.08
C ASP A 237 9.84 12.44 31.41
N GLY A 238 8.82 11.82 32.01
CA GLY A 238 7.53 12.49 32.29
C GLY A 238 7.39 13.05 33.71
N PRO A 239 6.58 14.11 33.94
CA PRO A 239 6.24 14.55 35.27
C PRO A 239 5.50 13.43 36.06
N ASN A 240 5.81 13.27 37.34
CA ASN A 240 5.32 12.18 38.21
C ASN A 240 5.91 10.78 37.91
N ASN A 241 7.18 10.69 37.50
CA ASN A 241 7.77 9.45 36.99
C ASN A 241 6.96 8.81 35.87
N GLY A 242 6.22 9.60 35.10
CA GLY A 242 5.66 9.29 33.82
C GLY A 242 4.72 8.11 33.69
N ASN A 243 4.20 7.55 34.79
CA ASN A 243 3.36 6.36 34.72
C ASN A 243 1.90 6.72 34.38
N SER A 244 1.40 6.20 33.29
CA SER A 244 -0.01 6.24 32.93
C SER A 244 -0.62 4.84 33.12
N ILE A 245 -1.74 4.75 33.84
CA ILE A 245 -2.41 3.48 34.11
C ILE A 245 -3.75 3.46 33.41
N VAL A 246 -3.98 2.44 32.60
CA VAL A 246 -5.25 2.17 31.95
C VAL A 246 -5.68 0.74 32.27
N THR A 247 -6.96 0.57 32.61
CA THR A 247 -7.54 -0.77 32.74
C THR A 247 -8.41 -1.05 31.54
N VAL A 248 -8.07 -2.08 30.78
CA VAL A 248 -8.85 -2.57 29.64
C VAL A 248 -9.69 -3.74 30.11
N ASN A 249 -11.00 -3.62 29.99
CA ASN A 249 -11.90 -4.76 30.20
C ASN A 249 -12.06 -5.50 28.89
N VAL A 250 -11.54 -6.71 28.83
CA VAL A 250 -11.74 -7.61 27.69
C VAL A 250 -13.14 -8.21 27.81
N THR A 251 -14.06 -7.84 26.95
CA THR A 251 -15.48 -8.20 27.01
C THR A 251 -15.86 -9.34 26.05
N ASP A 252 -17.07 -9.82 26.15
CA ASP A 252 -17.69 -11.06 25.64
C ASP A 252 -17.57 -11.39 24.15
N ASN A 253 -17.04 -10.54 23.32
CA ASN A 253 -16.81 -10.83 21.89
C ASN A 253 -15.34 -11.12 21.54
N GLY A 254 -14.54 -11.42 22.53
CA GLY A 254 -13.19 -11.95 22.35
C GLY A 254 -12.15 -10.97 21.84
N VAL A 255 -12.50 -9.75 21.48
CA VAL A 255 -11.54 -8.74 21.00
C VAL A 255 -11.78 -7.41 21.70
N GLY A 256 -11.01 -7.14 22.75
CA GLY A 256 -10.86 -5.82 23.33
C GLY A 256 -9.65 -5.14 22.70
N GLY A 257 -9.87 -4.27 21.73
CA GLY A 257 -8.81 -3.43 21.16
C GLY A 257 -8.96 -2.00 21.68
N GLN A 258 -7.89 -1.42 22.20
CA GLN A 258 -7.85 0.00 22.49
C GLN A 258 -6.60 0.60 21.89
N ALA A 259 -6.79 1.58 21.01
CA ALA A 259 -5.71 2.46 20.58
C ALA A 259 -5.37 3.39 21.75
N PHE A 260 -4.12 3.43 22.13
CA PHE A 260 -3.64 4.35 23.17
C PHE A 260 -2.87 5.48 22.51
N PRO A 261 -3.39 6.72 22.53
CA PRO A 261 -2.59 7.88 22.19
C PRO A 261 -1.53 8.03 23.28
N HIS A 262 -0.28 7.73 22.96
CA HIS A 262 0.82 7.81 23.90
C HIS A 262 1.67 9.03 23.67
N PRO A 263 2.15 9.68 24.74
CA PRO A 263 3.25 10.62 24.60
C PRO A 263 4.49 9.86 24.05
N ALA A 264 5.23 10.54 23.18
CA ALA A 264 6.39 10.01 22.47
C ALA A 264 7.55 9.49 23.36
N THR A 265 7.36 9.49 24.67
CA THR A 265 8.35 9.21 25.71
C THR A 265 8.15 7.89 26.43
N THR A 266 7.16 7.04 26.04
CA THR A 266 6.94 5.76 26.72
C THR A 266 7.93 4.72 26.26
N ASP A 267 8.75 4.21 27.16
CA ASP A 267 9.81 3.24 26.86
C ASP A 267 9.37 1.79 27.12
N VAL A 268 8.40 1.58 28.02
CA VAL A 268 8.01 0.24 28.48
C VAL A 268 6.53 0.24 28.89
N ALA A 269 5.82 -0.83 28.57
CA ALA A 269 4.49 -1.11 29.13
C ALA A 269 4.51 -2.40 29.95
N SER A 270 3.92 -2.35 31.14
CA SER A 270 3.65 -3.53 31.96
C SER A 270 2.17 -3.87 31.90
N MET A 271 1.84 -5.13 31.64
CA MET A 271 0.48 -5.63 31.56
C MET A 271 0.27 -6.66 32.68
N THR A 272 -0.78 -6.49 33.47
CA THR A 272 -1.16 -7.43 34.54
C THR A 272 -2.55 -7.97 34.24
N ASN A 273 -2.69 -9.27 34.20
CA ASN A 273 -3.97 -9.94 34.12
C ASN A 273 -4.60 -10.00 35.52
N ASN A 274 -5.58 -9.15 35.81
CA ASN A 274 -6.30 -9.11 37.07
C ASN A 274 -7.57 -9.98 37.07
N GLY A 275 -7.80 -10.77 36.04
CA GLY A 275 -8.94 -11.66 35.89
C GLY A 275 -8.62 -13.11 36.25
N GLY A 276 -9.63 -13.96 36.13
CA GLY A 276 -9.54 -15.40 36.42
C GLY A 276 -9.29 -16.31 35.22
N VAL A 277 -9.09 -15.76 34.04
CA VAL A 277 -8.90 -16.50 32.79
C VAL A 277 -7.63 -16.04 32.07
N ARG A 278 -7.09 -16.89 31.19
CA ARG A 278 -5.98 -16.54 30.34
C ARG A 278 -6.35 -15.43 29.37
N VAL A 279 -5.42 -14.51 29.12
CA VAL A 279 -5.54 -13.43 28.13
C VAL A 279 -4.42 -13.54 27.13
N ALA A 280 -4.76 -13.75 25.88
CA ALA A 280 -3.82 -13.53 24.77
C ALA A 280 -3.70 -12.04 24.52
N TRP A 281 -2.51 -11.57 24.22
CA TRP A 281 -2.28 -10.18 23.85
C TRP A 281 -1.42 -10.08 22.58
N THR A 282 -1.66 -9.04 21.83
CA THR A 282 -0.91 -8.68 20.63
C THR A 282 -0.63 -7.20 20.69
N LEU A 283 0.63 -6.83 20.62
CA LEU A 283 1.07 -5.45 20.46
C LEU A 283 1.54 -5.28 19.01
N TYR A 284 0.86 -4.42 18.31
CA TYR A 284 1.22 -3.97 16.97
C TYR A 284 1.72 -2.55 17.03
N TYR A 285 2.90 -2.31 16.51
CA TYR A 285 3.41 -0.99 16.21
C TYR A 285 4.07 -1.01 14.82
N GLY A 286 3.60 -0.14 13.96
CA GLY A 286 4.12 0.05 12.64
C GLY A 286 4.02 1.51 12.28
N GLY A 287 5.02 1.96 11.58
CA GLY A 287 5.17 3.32 11.14
C GLY A 287 4.38 3.66 9.91
#